data_9d0f98be0ac68d9d8ce2dbd5c46e74b9
#
_entry.id   9d0f98be0ac68d9d8ce2dbd5c46e74b9
#
_cell.length_a   1.000
_cell.length_b   1.000
_cell.length_c   1.000
_cell.angle_alpha   90.00
_cell.angle_beta   90.00
_cell.angle_gamma   90.00
#
_symmetry.space_group_name_H-M   'P 1'
#
loop_
_entity.id
_entity.type
_entity.pdbx_description
1 polymer ?
#
loop_
_entity_poly.entity_id
_entity_poly.type
_entity_poly.pdbx_seq_one_letter_code
_entity_poly.pdbx_strand_id
1 'polypeptide(L)'
;MSILEEIFAEKRARVASCKPSGLDDVKARAADAGPVRPFSAALLSSAHRPSLIAEVKRMSPSQGVICPDFRPLEIAAAFESAGADCLSVLTDEKWFGGSEEVFRAIRPTVALPMLRKDFVVDEYDVYAARAMGADAILLIVAGLTLGQLSGFQVLAWELGMDVLVEVHTA
;
A
#
# COMPACT_ATOMS: atom_id res chain seq x y z
N MET A 1 13.72 21.05 -4.39
CA MET A 1 12.58 20.17 -4.15
C MET A 1 13.15 18.78 -3.89
N SER A 2 12.79 18.15 -2.79
CA SER A 2 13.24 16.78 -2.51
C SER A 2 12.47 15.79 -3.41
N ILE A 3 13.05 14.60 -3.62
CA ILE A 3 12.36 13.55 -4.39
C ILE A 3 10.99 13.21 -3.80
N LEU A 4 10.85 13.26 -2.48
CA LEU A 4 9.58 13.03 -1.79
C LEU A 4 8.53 14.11 -2.14
N GLU A 5 8.92 15.37 -2.17
CA GLU A 5 8.03 16.47 -2.58
C GLU A 5 7.57 16.33 -4.03
N GLU A 6 8.46 15.88 -4.92
CA GLU A 6 8.13 15.63 -6.34
C GLU A 6 7.09 14.49 -6.46
N ILE A 7 7.30 13.39 -5.73
CA ILE A 7 6.36 12.25 -5.71
C ILE A 7 4.98 12.70 -5.22
N PHE A 8 4.92 13.42 -4.09
CA PHE A 8 3.65 13.91 -3.55
C PHE A 8 2.94 14.88 -4.48
N ALA A 9 3.68 15.78 -5.16
CA ALA A 9 3.10 16.71 -6.13
C ALA A 9 2.49 15.96 -7.32
N GLU A 10 3.17 14.95 -7.85
CA GLU A 10 2.68 14.12 -8.95
C GLU A 10 1.45 13.31 -8.54
N LYS A 11 1.45 12.68 -7.36
CA LYS A 11 0.30 11.93 -6.85
C LYS A 11 -0.93 12.82 -6.70
N ARG A 12 -0.78 14.04 -6.17
CA ARG A 12 -1.88 15.00 -6.08
C ARG A 12 -2.42 15.38 -7.46
N ALA A 13 -1.54 15.63 -8.44
CA ALA A 13 -1.96 15.93 -9.81
C ALA A 13 -2.71 14.77 -10.46
N ARG A 14 -2.24 13.53 -10.27
CA ARG A 14 -2.91 12.31 -10.72
C ARG A 14 -4.33 12.20 -10.13
N VAL A 15 -4.44 12.32 -8.82
CA VAL A 15 -5.74 12.22 -8.15
C VAL A 15 -6.69 13.34 -8.59
N ALA A 16 -6.20 14.57 -8.71
CA ALA A 16 -7.01 15.70 -9.20
C ALA A 16 -7.58 15.46 -10.61
N SER A 17 -6.89 14.69 -11.45
CA SER A 17 -7.38 14.36 -12.79
C SER A 17 -8.38 13.19 -12.82
N CYS A 18 -8.24 12.19 -11.97
CA CYS A 18 -9.10 10.98 -12.00
C CYS A 18 -10.29 11.05 -11.03
N LYS A 19 -10.17 11.74 -9.89
CA LYS A 19 -11.22 11.81 -8.86
C LYS A 19 -12.57 12.34 -9.35
N PRO A 20 -12.65 13.41 -10.17
CA PRO A 20 -13.95 13.97 -10.57
C PRO A 20 -14.88 12.98 -11.29
N SER A 21 -14.30 12.02 -12.03
CA SER A 21 -15.06 11.03 -12.78
C SER A 21 -15.03 9.63 -12.17
N GLY A 22 -14.13 9.37 -11.22
CA GLY A 22 -13.85 8.03 -10.72
C GLY A 22 -14.15 7.78 -9.24
N LEU A 23 -14.53 8.82 -8.46
CA LEU A 23 -14.70 8.67 -7.01
C LEU A 23 -15.84 7.72 -6.66
N ASP A 24 -16.99 7.86 -7.31
CA ASP A 24 -18.16 7.01 -7.01
C ASP A 24 -17.91 5.56 -7.45
N ASP A 25 -17.24 5.35 -8.59
CA ASP A 25 -16.84 4.03 -9.06
C ASP A 25 -15.88 3.34 -8.09
N VAL A 26 -14.85 4.05 -7.64
CA VAL A 26 -13.89 3.47 -6.69
C VAL A 26 -14.51 3.18 -5.33
N LYS A 27 -15.46 4.00 -4.86
CA LYS A 27 -16.24 3.74 -3.65
C LYS A 27 -17.11 2.48 -3.79
N ALA A 28 -17.79 2.31 -4.91
CA ALA A 28 -18.58 1.11 -5.19
C ALA A 28 -17.70 -0.15 -5.19
N ARG A 29 -16.57 -0.11 -5.90
CA ARG A 29 -15.61 -1.23 -5.92
C ARG A 29 -15.00 -1.52 -4.54
N ALA A 30 -14.78 -0.51 -3.71
CA ALA A 30 -14.32 -0.69 -2.34
C ALA A 30 -15.37 -1.39 -1.46
N ALA A 31 -16.64 -1.08 -1.65
CA ALA A 31 -17.74 -1.73 -0.95
C ALA A 31 -17.91 -3.21 -1.35
N ASP A 32 -17.68 -3.53 -2.64
CA ASP A 32 -17.76 -4.90 -3.17
C ASP A 32 -16.50 -5.74 -2.91
N ALA A 33 -15.43 -5.14 -2.39
CA ALA A 33 -14.19 -5.84 -2.16
C ALA A 33 -14.35 -6.93 -1.08
N GLY A 34 -13.68 -8.07 -1.28
CA GLY A 34 -13.68 -9.20 -0.35
C GLY A 34 -13.17 -8.84 1.06
N PRO A 35 -13.25 -9.74 2.03
CA PRO A 35 -12.91 -9.45 3.42
C PRO A 35 -11.45 -9.01 3.57
N VAL A 36 -11.22 -8.08 4.51
CA VAL A 36 -9.88 -7.64 4.92
C VAL A 36 -9.24 -8.74 5.79
N ARG A 37 -7.96 -9.00 5.59
CA ARG A 37 -7.14 -9.84 6.47
C ARG A 37 -6.55 -8.97 7.57
N PRO A 38 -6.48 -9.47 8.84
CA PRO A 38 -6.07 -8.64 9.98
C PRO A 38 -4.55 -8.38 9.99
N PHE A 39 -4.11 -7.27 9.40
CA PHE A 39 -2.68 -6.95 9.21
C PHE A 39 -1.95 -6.72 10.54
N SER A 40 -2.47 -5.86 11.41
CA SER A 40 -1.87 -5.60 12.72
C SER A 40 -1.92 -6.82 13.64
N ALA A 41 -3.02 -7.58 13.61
CA ALA A 41 -3.13 -8.79 14.42
C ALA A 41 -2.14 -9.86 13.98
N ALA A 42 -1.87 -10.01 12.68
CA ALA A 42 -0.85 -10.94 12.18
C ALA A 42 0.54 -10.60 12.75
N LEU A 43 0.91 -9.32 12.77
CA LEU A 43 2.18 -8.87 13.36
C LEU A 43 2.24 -9.10 14.87
N LEU A 44 1.14 -8.81 15.59
CA LEU A 44 1.08 -8.96 17.05
C LEU A 44 1.10 -10.43 17.50
N SER A 45 0.49 -11.32 16.72
CA SER A 45 0.38 -12.76 17.00
C SER A 45 1.50 -13.62 16.41
N SER A 46 2.47 -12.99 15.70
CA SER A 46 3.60 -13.71 15.10
C SER A 46 4.33 -14.59 16.11
N ALA A 47 4.67 -15.81 15.69
CA ALA A 47 5.56 -16.70 16.43
C ALA A 47 7.02 -16.23 16.43
N HIS A 48 7.38 -15.35 15.49
CA HIS A 48 8.71 -14.79 15.35
C HIS A 48 8.86 -13.46 16.12
N ARG A 49 10.08 -13.16 16.55
CA ARG A 49 10.44 -11.88 17.16
C ARG A 49 11.79 -11.42 16.61
N PRO A 50 11.85 -10.32 15.87
CA PRO A 50 10.73 -9.43 15.49
C PRO A 50 9.78 -10.05 14.45
N SER A 51 8.54 -9.54 14.40
CA SER A 51 7.59 -9.83 13.32
C SER A 51 8.10 -9.27 11.99
N LEU A 52 7.77 -9.91 10.88
CA LEU A 52 8.34 -9.57 9.57
C LEU A 52 7.27 -9.12 8.57
N ILE A 53 7.44 -7.90 8.05
CA ILE A 53 6.77 -7.42 6.84
C ILE A 53 7.76 -7.56 5.68
N ALA A 54 7.51 -8.46 4.73
CA ALA A 54 8.35 -8.66 3.56
C ALA A 54 7.90 -7.76 2.40
N GLU A 55 8.85 -7.07 1.74
CA GLU A 55 8.53 -6.07 0.71
C GLU A 55 8.78 -6.57 -0.71
N VAL A 56 7.74 -6.57 -1.54
CA VAL A 56 7.79 -6.86 -2.98
C VAL A 56 8.05 -5.56 -3.73
N LYS A 57 9.31 -5.36 -4.17
CA LYS A 57 9.78 -4.13 -4.80
C LYS A 57 10.73 -4.41 -5.96
N ARG A 58 10.47 -3.80 -7.14
CA ARG A 58 11.30 -3.92 -8.32
C ARG A 58 12.48 -2.95 -8.32
N MET A 59 12.23 -1.69 -7.98
CA MET A 59 13.21 -0.61 -8.04
C MET A 59 12.94 0.46 -6.98
N SER A 60 13.89 1.36 -6.78
CA SER A 60 13.72 2.55 -5.95
C SER A 60 14.43 3.76 -6.55
N PRO A 61 14.02 5.00 -6.24
CA PRO A 61 14.68 6.20 -6.74
C PRO A 61 16.17 6.29 -6.39
N SER A 62 16.56 5.77 -5.22
CA SER A 62 17.95 5.85 -4.74
C SER A 62 18.86 4.76 -5.29
N GLN A 63 18.34 3.59 -5.67
CA GLN A 63 19.12 2.42 -6.06
C GLN A 63 18.89 2.00 -7.53
N GLY A 64 17.91 2.61 -8.21
CA GLY A 64 17.50 2.16 -9.55
C GLY A 64 16.84 0.78 -9.50
N VAL A 65 17.07 -0.04 -10.52
CA VAL A 65 16.51 -1.40 -10.61
C VAL A 65 17.23 -2.32 -9.64
N ILE A 66 16.51 -2.83 -8.63
CA ILE A 66 16.98 -3.74 -7.61
C ILE A 66 16.79 -5.20 -8.06
N CYS A 67 15.66 -5.49 -8.71
CA CYS A 67 15.31 -6.83 -9.19
C CYS A 67 15.05 -6.79 -10.71
N PRO A 68 16.05 -7.06 -11.56
CA PRO A 68 15.88 -7.05 -13.02
C PRO A 68 14.90 -8.11 -13.52
N ASP A 69 14.98 -9.34 -13.01
CA ASP A 69 14.02 -10.43 -13.27
C ASP A 69 12.92 -10.42 -12.20
N PHE A 70 12.05 -9.41 -12.29
CA PHE A 70 11.00 -9.19 -11.31
C PHE A 70 9.82 -10.13 -11.54
N ARG A 71 9.70 -11.16 -10.71
CA ARG A 71 8.63 -12.17 -10.69
C ARG A 71 7.82 -12.04 -9.41
N PRO A 72 6.92 -11.06 -9.32
CA PRO A 72 6.28 -10.68 -8.05
C PRO A 72 5.47 -11.80 -7.40
N LEU A 73 4.84 -12.69 -8.17
CA LEU A 73 4.08 -13.82 -7.62
C LEU A 73 5.00 -14.86 -6.98
N GLU A 74 6.13 -15.18 -7.62
CA GLU A 74 7.11 -16.12 -7.09
C GLU A 74 7.79 -15.54 -5.83
N ILE A 75 8.10 -14.24 -5.84
CA ILE A 75 8.67 -13.52 -4.68
C ILE A 75 7.69 -13.55 -3.50
N ALA A 76 6.40 -13.24 -3.72
CA ALA A 76 5.39 -13.24 -2.69
C ALA A 76 5.20 -14.65 -2.08
N ALA A 77 5.12 -15.69 -2.91
CA ALA A 77 5.03 -17.07 -2.47
C ALA A 77 6.28 -17.52 -1.67
N ALA A 78 7.47 -17.08 -2.10
CA ALA A 78 8.70 -17.37 -1.37
C ALA A 78 8.73 -16.69 0.01
N PHE A 79 8.27 -15.44 0.12
CA PHE A 79 8.16 -14.74 1.40
C PHE A 79 7.17 -15.43 2.35
N GLU A 80 6.00 -15.85 1.85
CA GLU A 80 5.04 -16.62 2.65
C GLU A 80 5.64 -17.93 3.13
N SER A 81 6.29 -18.69 2.23
CA SER A 81 6.94 -19.96 2.57
C SER A 81 8.10 -19.79 3.55
N ALA A 82 8.77 -18.65 3.54
CA ALA A 82 9.85 -18.30 4.47
C ALA A 82 9.34 -17.82 5.84
N GLY A 83 8.02 -17.70 6.03
CA GLY A 83 7.41 -17.32 7.30
C GLY A 83 7.27 -15.82 7.53
N ALA A 84 7.15 -15.00 6.49
CA ALA A 84 6.75 -13.60 6.64
C ALA A 84 5.35 -13.54 7.26
N ASP A 85 5.11 -12.54 8.11
CA ASP A 85 3.81 -12.32 8.75
C ASP A 85 2.87 -11.50 7.87
N CYS A 86 3.42 -10.56 7.10
CA CYS A 86 2.69 -9.70 6.18
C CYS A 86 3.52 -9.39 4.94
N LEU A 87 2.86 -8.95 3.87
CA LEU A 87 3.52 -8.40 2.68
C LEU A 87 3.33 -6.88 2.58
N SER A 88 4.35 -6.19 2.10
CA SER A 88 4.31 -4.81 1.62
C SER A 88 4.51 -4.84 0.10
N VAL A 89 3.54 -4.37 -0.68
CA VAL A 89 3.59 -4.43 -2.14
C VAL A 89 3.54 -3.03 -2.73
N LEU A 90 4.61 -2.66 -3.46
CA LEU A 90 4.71 -1.37 -4.14
C LEU A 90 3.71 -1.30 -5.28
N THR A 91 2.93 -0.20 -5.33
CA THR A 91 1.96 0.06 -6.42
C THR A 91 2.30 1.33 -7.21
N ASP A 92 3.34 2.06 -6.84
CA ASP A 92 3.85 3.19 -7.62
C ASP A 92 4.64 2.70 -8.84
N GLU A 93 4.20 3.10 -10.04
CA GLU A 93 4.81 2.66 -11.31
C GLU A 93 6.10 3.42 -11.61
N LYS A 94 6.04 4.75 -11.53
CA LYS A 94 7.10 5.62 -12.01
C LYS A 94 8.36 5.54 -11.17
N TRP A 95 8.23 5.57 -9.85
CA TRP A 95 9.35 5.69 -8.93
C TRP A 95 9.83 4.34 -8.40
N PHE A 96 8.92 3.34 -8.33
CA PHE A 96 9.22 2.04 -7.72
C PHE A 96 8.98 0.85 -8.64
N GLY A 97 8.47 1.08 -9.86
CA GLY A 97 8.22 0.02 -10.84
C GLY A 97 7.20 -1.02 -10.37
N GLY A 98 6.33 -0.63 -9.45
CA GLY A 98 5.19 -1.40 -9.00
C GLY A 98 3.97 -1.20 -9.88
N SER A 99 2.86 -1.84 -9.58
CA SER A 99 1.57 -1.54 -10.20
C SER A 99 0.39 -2.10 -9.39
N GLU A 100 -0.80 -1.56 -9.63
CA GLU A 100 -2.04 -2.09 -9.07
C GLU A 100 -2.34 -3.51 -9.56
N GLU A 101 -2.00 -3.81 -10.83
CA GLU A 101 -2.17 -5.14 -11.42
C GLU A 101 -1.32 -6.18 -10.70
N VAL A 102 -0.07 -5.85 -10.37
CA VAL A 102 0.82 -6.71 -9.58
C VAL A 102 0.21 -7.00 -8.22
N PHE A 103 -0.31 -5.96 -7.53
CA PHE A 103 -0.95 -6.14 -6.23
C PHE A 103 -2.15 -7.09 -6.32
N ARG A 104 -3.05 -6.86 -7.31
CA ARG A 104 -4.23 -7.70 -7.54
C ARG A 104 -3.86 -9.12 -7.92
N ALA A 105 -2.78 -9.32 -8.69
CA ALA A 105 -2.31 -10.64 -9.08
C ALA A 105 -1.74 -11.43 -7.89
N ILE A 106 -1.04 -10.78 -6.95
CA ILE A 106 -0.51 -11.41 -5.74
C ILE A 106 -1.64 -11.79 -4.77
N ARG A 107 -2.66 -10.95 -4.62
CA ARG A 107 -3.72 -11.08 -3.61
C ARG A 107 -4.33 -12.48 -3.49
N PRO A 108 -4.70 -13.19 -4.57
CA PRO A 108 -5.27 -14.54 -4.49
C PRO A 108 -4.22 -15.64 -4.30
N THR A 109 -2.92 -15.37 -4.45
CA THR A 109 -1.87 -16.40 -4.44
C THR A 109 -1.25 -16.63 -3.07
N VAL A 110 -1.47 -15.72 -2.12
CA VAL A 110 -0.97 -15.79 -0.75
C VAL A 110 -2.09 -15.59 0.26
N ALA A 111 -1.94 -16.15 1.47
CA ALA A 111 -2.84 -15.93 2.59
C ALA A 111 -2.44 -14.74 3.46
N LEU A 112 -1.22 -14.22 3.33
CA LEU A 112 -0.68 -13.13 4.13
C LEU A 112 -1.50 -11.84 3.97
N PRO A 113 -1.70 -11.05 5.04
CA PRO A 113 -2.19 -9.69 4.95
C PRO A 113 -1.25 -8.82 4.11
N MET A 114 -1.82 -7.91 3.31
CA MET A 114 -1.08 -7.11 2.34
C MET A 114 -1.26 -5.62 2.56
N LEU A 115 -0.13 -4.91 2.75
CA LEU A 115 -0.04 -3.46 2.77
C LEU A 115 0.09 -2.93 1.34
N ARG A 116 -0.79 -2.00 0.93
CA ARG A 116 -0.52 -1.17 -0.25
C ARG A 116 0.56 -0.16 0.08
N LYS A 117 1.75 -0.35 -0.45
CA LYS A 117 2.88 0.58 -0.30
C LYS A 117 2.83 1.61 -1.42
N ASP A 118 2.21 2.73 -1.15
CA ASP A 118 2.03 3.85 -2.08
C ASP A 118 1.91 5.16 -1.29
N PHE A 119 1.85 6.30 -1.98
CA PHE A 119 1.72 7.64 -1.42
C PHE A 119 0.23 8.03 -1.40
N VAL A 120 -0.40 7.91 -0.26
CA VAL A 120 -1.80 8.33 -0.04
C VAL A 120 -1.83 9.86 0.11
N VAL A 121 -2.58 10.55 -0.75
CA VAL A 121 -2.69 12.01 -0.75
C VAL A 121 -4.14 12.51 -0.66
N ASP A 122 -5.11 11.62 -0.89
CA ASP A 122 -6.53 11.92 -0.95
C ASP A 122 -7.38 10.70 -0.50
N GLU A 123 -8.64 10.94 -0.12
CA GLU A 123 -9.60 9.86 0.18
C GLU A 123 -9.75 8.87 -0.98
N TYR A 124 -9.61 9.34 -2.22
CA TYR A 124 -9.62 8.50 -3.41
C TYR A 124 -8.60 7.36 -3.33
N ASP A 125 -7.39 7.64 -2.84
CA ASP A 125 -6.34 6.63 -2.70
C ASP A 125 -6.68 5.59 -1.63
N VAL A 126 -7.38 5.99 -0.57
CA VAL A 126 -7.85 5.07 0.49
C VAL A 126 -8.91 4.13 -0.06
N TYR A 127 -9.90 4.64 -0.79
CA TYR A 127 -10.90 3.80 -1.46
C TYR A 127 -10.27 2.91 -2.54
N ALA A 128 -9.31 3.44 -3.31
CA ALA A 128 -8.58 2.66 -4.33
C ALA A 128 -7.81 1.50 -3.72
N ALA A 129 -7.17 1.70 -2.55
CA ALA A 129 -6.51 0.63 -1.82
C ALA A 129 -7.50 -0.47 -1.40
N ARG A 130 -8.65 -0.08 -0.84
CA ARG A 130 -9.69 -1.03 -0.45
C ARG A 130 -10.26 -1.78 -1.65
N ALA A 131 -10.55 -1.09 -2.74
CA ALA A 131 -11.05 -1.66 -4.00
C ALA A 131 -10.07 -2.66 -4.65
N MET A 132 -8.79 -2.51 -4.36
CA MET A 132 -7.70 -3.40 -4.79
C MET A 132 -7.58 -4.65 -3.92
N GLY A 133 -8.21 -4.65 -2.74
CA GLY A 133 -8.15 -5.71 -1.74
C GLY A 133 -6.99 -5.54 -0.74
N ALA A 134 -6.51 -4.32 -0.52
CA ALA A 134 -5.53 -4.06 0.51
C ALA A 134 -6.11 -4.30 1.91
N ASP A 135 -5.26 -4.78 2.81
CA ASP A 135 -5.57 -5.00 4.22
C ASP A 135 -5.04 -3.87 5.09
N ALA A 136 -4.06 -3.13 4.58
CA ALA A 136 -3.49 -1.95 5.22
C ALA A 136 -3.03 -0.93 4.18
N ILE A 137 -2.95 0.34 4.59
CA ILE A 137 -2.37 1.44 3.84
C ILE A 137 -1.20 2.07 4.56
N LEU A 138 -0.35 2.78 3.79
CA LEU A 138 0.74 3.58 4.32
C LEU A 138 0.34 5.06 4.39
N LEU A 139 0.52 5.69 5.54
CA LEU A 139 0.44 7.14 5.69
C LEU A 139 1.82 7.71 6.03
N ILE A 140 2.34 8.61 5.18
CA ILE A 140 3.66 9.23 5.34
C ILE A 140 3.48 10.64 5.92
N VAL A 141 3.92 10.81 7.17
CA VAL A 141 3.74 12.07 7.92
C VAL A 141 4.34 13.28 7.18
N ALA A 142 5.50 13.11 6.56
CA ALA A 142 6.19 14.20 5.84
C ALA A 142 5.41 14.78 4.65
N GLY A 143 4.40 14.07 4.12
CA GLY A 143 3.63 14.50 2.96
C GLY A 143 2.18 14.93 3.27
N LEU A 144 1.73 14.83 4.52
CA LEU A 144 0.34 15.01 4.92
C LEU A 144 0.22 16.03 6.07
N THR A 145 -0.88 16.78 6.08
CA THR A 145 -1.27 17.57 7.24
C THR A 145 -1.84 16.68 8.35
N LEU A 146 -1.86 17.16 9.60
CA LEU A 146 -2.49 16.43 10.71
C LEU A 146 -3.96 16.09 10.44
N GLY A 147 -4.71 17.01 9.81
CA GLY A 147 -6.10 16.76 9.42
C GLY A 147 -6.24 15.64 8.39
N GLN A 148 -5.35 15.58 7.40
CA GLN A 148 -5.32 14.50 6.41
C GLN A 148 -4.92 13.17 7.05
N LEU A 149 -3.88 13.15 7.90
CA LEU A 149 -3.47 11.95 8.64
C LEU A 149 -4.64 11.34 9.42
N SER A 150 -5.29 12.17 10.24
CA SER A 150 -6.44 11.75 11.04
C SER A 150 -7.63 11.31 10.17
N GLY A 151 -7.97 12.09 9.14
CA GLY A 151 -9.09 11.78 8.25
C GLY A 151 -8.89 10.49 7.46
N PHE A 152 -7.69 10.27 6.90
CA PHE A 152 -7.40 9.04 6.15
C PHE A 152 -7.30 7.81 7.06
N GLN A 153 -6.79 7.98 8.28
CA GLN A 153 -6.77 6.91 9.28
C GLN A 153 -8.20 6.47 9.66
N VAL A 154 -9.09 7.42 9.96
CA VAL A 154 -10.48 7.11 10.28
C VAL A 154 -11.16 6.42 9.10
N LEU A 155 -11.00 6.95 7.89
CA LEU A 155 -11.58 6.36 6.68
C LEU A 155 -11.05 4.93 6.43
N ALA A 156 -9.75 4.68 6.63
CA ALA A 156 -9.20 3.34 6.50
C ALA A 156 -9.84 2.36 7.49
N TRP A 157 -10.02 2.76 8.75
CA TRP A 157 -10.67 1.94 9.76
C TRP A 157 -12.15 1.69 9.45
N GLU A 158 -12.89 2.68 8.96
CA GLU A 158 -14.28 2.50 8.50
C GLU A 158 -14.39 1.48 7.38
N LEU A 159 -13.35 1.39 6.53
CA LEU A 159 -13.24 0.40 5.46
C LEU A 159 -12.64 -0.95 5.92
N GLY A 160 -12.33 -1.09 7.21
CA GLY A 160 -11.78 -2.30 7.84
C GLY A 160 -10.28 -2.48 7.66
N MET A 161 -9.56 -1.52 7.04
CA MET A 161 -8.11 -1.60 6.82
C MET A 161 -7.32 -1.09 8.02
N ASP A 162 -6.15 -1.68 8.26
CA ASP A 162 -5.15 -1.17 9.17
C ASP A 162 -4.31 -0.03 8.53
N VAL A 163 -3.59 0.72 9.35
CA VAL A 163 -2.74 1.83 8.92
C VAL A 163 -1.33 1.68 9.47
N LEU A 164 -0.34 1.70 8.57
CA LEU A 164 1.06 1.87 8.92
C LEU A 164 1.45 3.33 8.75
N VAL A 165 1.95 3.96 9.82
CA VAL A 165 2.40 5.37 9.79
C VAL A 165 3.92 5.42 9.66
N GLU A 166 4.40 6.08 8.60
CA GLU A 166 5.82 6.27 8.35
C GLU A 166 6.27 7.67 8.77
N VAL A 167 7.30 7.73 9.62
CA VAL A 167 7.95 8.96 10.07
C VAL A 167 9.45 8.91 9.78
N HIS A 168 10.02 10.05 9.37
CA HIS A 168 11.45 10.16 9.04
C HIS A 168 12.26 10.92 10.09
N THR A 169 11.58 11.72 10.92
CA THR A 169 12.19 12.49 12.03
C THR A 169 11.28 12.40 13.25
N ALA A 170 11.89 12.36 14.43
CA ALA A 170 11.22 12.47 15.70
C ALA A 170 10.87 13.94 16.00
#